data_c0a82d6c6e84804fa1b45e17fc3c5a78
#
_entry.id   c0a82d6c6e84804fa1b45e17fc3c5a78
#
_cell.length_a   1.000
_cell.length_b   1.000
_cell.length_c   1.000
_cell.angle_alpha   90.00
_cell.angle_beta   90.00
_cell.angle_gamma   90.00
#
_symmetry.space_group_name_H-M   'P 1'
#
loop_
_entity.id
_entity.type
_entity.pdbx_description
1 polymer ?
#
loop_
_entity_poly.entity_id
_entity_poly.type
_entity_poly.pdbx_seq_one_letter_code
_entity_poly.pdbx_strand_id
1 'polypeptide(L)'
;MLPSPLQRLRSSPTWRFALVAGLVSIPLTLVLNWQNPSGPWDASAVALAALVAGYLAKRRGLNGSTVGFRTGVVGAVPVLWSVADVVPYVLGLTQPTWFTAVQLTVLILAVPVLVGLVAVVGALAGLIGGWLAERGGHPQSAVGS
;
A
#
# COMPACT_ATOMS: atom_id res chain seq x y z
N MET A 1 -5.35 -10.90 30.77
CA MET A 1 -4.61 -9.85 30.06
C MET A 1 -5.07 -9.84 28.61
N LEU A 2 -5.60 -8.72 28.15
CA LEU A 2 -5.92 -8.57 26.72
C LEU A 2 -4.62 -8.38 25.95
N PRO A 3 -4.39 -9.10 24.84
CA PRO A 3 -3.21 -8.91 24.03
C PRO A 3 -3.17 -7.48 23.48
N SER A 4 -1.97 -6.87 23.48
CA SER A 4 -1.79 -5.53 22.95
C SER A 4 -2.22 -5.45 21.48
N PRO A 5 -2.69 -4.28 20.99
CA PRO A 5 -3.10 -4.14 19.58
C PRO A 5 -1.99 -4.54 18.61
N LEU A 6 -0.72 -4.33 18.99
CA LEU A 6 0.44 -4.75 18.18
C LEU A 6 0.59 -6.29 18.11
N GLN A 7 0.24 -7.01 19.19
CA GLN A 7 0.26 -8.48 19.16
C GLN A 7 -0.86 -9.05 18.27
N ARG A 8 -2.03 -8.40 18.24
CA ARG A 8 -3.13 -8.78 17.33
C ARG A 8 -2.78 -8.55 15.86
N LEU A 9 -2.06 -7.48 15.55
CA LEU A 9 -1.57 -7.21 14.19
C LEU A 9 -0.54 -8.26 13.75
N ARG A 10 0.34 -8.67 14.66
CA ARG A 10 1.41 -9.64 14.36
C ARG A 10 0.90 -11.07 14.21
N SER A 11 -0.21 -11.43 14.86
CA SER A 11 -0.77 -12.78 14.83
C SER A 11 -1.76 -13.04 13.70
N SER A 12 -2.25 -12.00 13.01
CA SER A 12 -3.20 -12.20 11.92
C SER A 12 -2.48 -12.58 10.61
N PRO A 13 -2.86 -13.70 9.96
CA PRO A 13 -2.20 -14.14 8.72
C PRO A 13 -2.33 -13.09 7.60
N THR A 14 -3.42 -12.33 7.56
CA THR A 14 -3.63 -11.27 6.57
C THR A 14 -2.60 -10.13 6.66
N TRP A 15 -2.19 -9.75 7.89
CA TRP A 15 -1.16 -8.74 8.09
C TRP A 15 0.23 -9.22 7.69
N ARG A 16 0.56 -10.49 7.92
CA ARG A 16 1.85 -11.06 7.52
C ARG A 16 2.02 -11.02 6.00
N PHE A 17 0.99 -11.41 5.24
CA PHE A 17 1.01 -11.30 3.77
C PHE A 17 1.14 -9.86 3.30
N ALA A 18 0.36 -8.95 3.89
CA ALA A 18 0.37 -7.55 3.52
C ALA A 18 1.72 -6.88 3.82
N LEU A 19 2.33 -7.18 4.96
CA LEU A 19 3.64 -6.65 5.34
C LEU A 19 4.73 -7.16 4.39
N VAL A 20 4.79 -8.46 4.12
CA VAL A 20 5.79 -9.03 3.21
C VAL A 20 5.63 -8.45 1.80
N ALA A 21 4.42 -8.44 1.26
CA ALA A 21 4.16 -7.93 -0.08
C ALA A 21 4.42 -6.42 -0.16
N GLY A 22 3.99 -5.64 0.83
CA GLY A 22 4.22 -4.20 0.90
C GLY A 22 5.71 -3.86 1.04
N LEU A 23 6.45 -4.57 1.90
CA LEU A 23 7.90 -4.38 2.06
C LEU A 23 8.68 -4.75 0.79
N VAL A 24 8.28 -5.79 0.07
CA VAL A 24 8.90 -6.14 -1.21
C VAL A 24 8.58 -5.11 -2.29
N SER A 25 7.39 -4.51 -2.26
CA SER A 25 7.01 -3.47 -3.23
C SER A 25 7.81 -2.17 -3.07
N ILE A 26 8.26 -1.84 -1.85
CA ILE A 26 9.00 -0.61 -1.57
C ILE A 26 10.29 -0.49 -2.41
N PRO A 27 11.26 -1.44 -2.33
CA PRO A 27 12.48 -1.33 -3.13
C PRO A 27 12.18 -1.39 -4.63
N LEU A 28 11.18 -2.17 -5.04
CA LEU A 28 10.79 -2.25 -6.45
C LEU A 28 10.23 -0.90 -6.95
N THR A 29 9.37 -0.26 -6.17
CA THR A 29 8.85 1.08 -6.47
C THR A 29 9.99 2.10 -6.54
N LEU A 30 10.94 2.06 -5.61
CA LEU A 30 12.09 2.96 -5.62
C LEU A 30 12.95 2.77 -6.85
N VAL A 31 13.23 1.53 -7.26
CA VAL A 31 14.02 1.23 -8.47
C VAL A 31 13.32 1.73 -9.73
N LEU A 32 12.01 1.49 -9.88
CA LEU A 32 11.23 1.93 -11.03
C LEU A 32 11.19 3.47 -11.14
N ASN A 33 11.00 4.15 -10.01
CA ASN A 33 10.98 5.61 -9.99
C ASN A 33 12.38 6.21 -10.11
N TRP A 34 13.44 5.52 -9.69
CA TRP A 34 14.83 5.94 -9.91
C TRP A 34 15.20 5.99 -11.40
N GLN A 35 14.68 5.06 -12.18
CA GLN A 35 14.93 5.00 -13.63
C GLN A 35 14.21 6.12 -14.39
N ASN A 36 13.18 6.74 -13.79
CA ASN A 36 12.39 7.81 -14.39
C ASN A 36 12.18 9.00 -13.43
N PRO A 37 13.24 9.72 -13.03
CA PRO A 37 13.13 10.77 -12.02
C PRO A 37 12.21 11.94 -12.41
N SER A 38 11.99 12.13 -13.71
CA SER A 38 11.15 13.20 -14.27
C SER A 38 9.76 12.70 -14.70
N GLY A 39 9.48 11.40 -14.56
CA GLY A 39 8.21 10.77 -14.92
C GLY A 39 7.17 10.88 -13.81
N PRO A 40 5.89 10.59 -14.13
CA PRO A 40 4.87 10.47 -13.13
C PRO A 40 5.20 9.29 -12.18
N TRP A 41 4.82 9.43 -10.91
CA TRP A 41 5.00 8.37 -9.92
C TRP A 41 4.33 7.07 -10.36
N ASP A 42 5.12 6.01 -10.46
CA ASP A 42 4.65 4.70 -10.89
C ASP A 42 4.33 3.80 -9.68
N ALA A 43 3.04 3.57 -9.46
CA ALA A 43 2.53 2.69 -8.44
C ALA A 43 2.32 1.24 -8.92
N SER A 44 2.77 0.90 -10.13
CA SER A 44 2.57 -0.43 -10.73
C SER A 44 3.17 -1.55 -9.89
N ALA A 45 4.32 -1.30 -9.26
CA ALA A 45 4.96 -2.25 -8.36
C ALA A 45 4.08 -2.60 -7.15
N VAL A 46 3.40 -1.60 -6.57
CA VAL A 46 2.46 -1.81 -5.46
C VAL A 46 1.24 -2.59 -5.92
N ALA A 47 0.70 -2.27 -7.11
CA ALA A 47 -0.43 -2.98 -7.69
C ALA A 47 -0.09 -4.44 -8.00
N LEU A 48 1.08 -4.72 -8.58
CA LEU A 48 1.55 -6.07 -8.85
C LEU A 48 1.77 -6.86 -7.55
N ALA A 49 2.40 -6.25 -6.54
CA ALA A 49 2.59 -6.88 -5.24
C ALA A 49 1.25 -7.21 -4.57
N ALA A 50 0.27 -6.28 -4.63
CA ALA A 50 -1.06 -6.49 -4.09
C ALA A 50 -1.85 -7.57 -4.85
N LEU A 51 -1.68 -7.67 -6.17
CA LEU A 51 -2.28 -8.72 -7.00
C LEU A 51 -1.74 -10.09 -6.60
N VAL A 52 -0.41 -10.24 -6.52
CA VAL A 52 0.24 -11.50 -6.12
C VAL A 52 -0.14 -11.86 -4.68
N ALA A 53 -0.12 -10.88 -3.76
CA ALA A 53 -0.50 -11.10 -2.37
C ALA A 53 -1.98 -11.52 -2.24
N GLY A 54 -2.87 -10.90 -3.00
CA GLY A 54 -4.30 -11.24 -3.07
C GLY A 54 -4.53 -12.65 -3.61
N TYR A 55 -3.81 -13.03 -4.67
CA TYR A 55 -3.84 -14.38 -5.23
C TYR A 55 -3.40 -15.43 -4.19
N LEU A 56 -2.25 -15.23 -3.55
CA LEU A 56 -1.72 -16.17 -2.54
C LEU A 56 -2.61 -16.22 -1.29
N ALA A 57 -3.14 -15.07 -0.87
CA ALA A 57 -4.04 -14.98 0.27
C ALA A 57 -5.33 -15.78 0.02
N LYS A 58 -5.92 -15.64 -1.16
CA LYS A 58 -7.13 -16.36 -1.53
C LYS A 58 -6.91 -17.86 -1.58
N ARG A 59 -5.77 -18.33 -2.07
CA ARG A 59 -5.40 -19.75 -2.02
C ARG A 59 -5.31 -20.32 -0.61
N ARG A 60 -5.13 -19.47 0.40
CA ARG A 60 -5.12 -19.84 1.82
C ARG A 60 -6.43 -19.52 2.55
N GLY A 61 -7.52 -19.27 1.81
CA GLY A 61 -8.83 -18.97 2.36
C GLY A 61 -8.97 -17.57 2.97
N LEU A 62 -8.02 -16.65 2.68
CA LEU A 62 -8.06 -15.26 3.14
C LEU A 62 -8.73 -14.37 2.10
N ASN A 63 -9.23 -13.21 2.54
CA ASN A 63 -9.84 -12.24 1.63
C ASN A 63 -8.75 -11.45 0.88
N GLY A 64 -8.69 -11.64 -0.45
CA GLY A 64 -7.70 -11.00 -1.32
C GLY A 64 -7.75 -9.47 -1.30
N SER A 65 -8.95 -8.87 -1.28
CA SER A 65 -9.11 -7.42 -1.25
C SER A 65 -8.61 -6.80 0.06
N THR A 66 -8.85 -7.48 1.19
CA THR A 66 -8.36 -7.02 2.51
C THR A 66 -6.84 -7.06 2.57
N VAL A 67 -6.23 -8.11 2.05
CA VAL A 67 -4.76 -8.22 1.98
C VAL A 67 -4.20 -7.18 1.02
N GLY A 68 -4.82 -7.01 -0.15
CA GLY A 68 -4.42 -6.00 -1.12
C GLY A 68 -4.51 -4.56 -0.58
N PHE A 69 -5.59 -4.22 0.13
CA PHE A 69 -5.73 -2.91 0.78
C PHE A 69 -4.59 -2.65 1.77
N ARG A 70 -4.30 -3.60 2.64
CA ARG A 70 -3.21 -3.49 3.63
C ARG A 70 -1.83 -3.44 2.96
N THR A 71 -1.64 -4.18 1.87
CA THR A 71 -0.42 -4.09 1.05
C THR A 71 -0.26 -2.70 0.47
N GLY A 72 -1.34 -2.09 -0.03
CA GLY A 72 -1.35 -0.73 -0.53
C GLY A 72 -0.99 0.30 0.54
N VAL A 73 -1.53 0.17 1.75
CA VAL A 73 -1.17 1.05 2.89
C VAL A 73 0.32 0.95 3.22
N VAL A 74 0.87 -0.26 3.31
CA VAL A 74 2.32 -0.46 3.56
C VAL A 74 3.14 0.05 2.38
N GLY A 75 2.71 -0.22 1.14
CA GLY A 75 3.35 0.23 -0.08
C GLY A 75 3.29 1.74 -0.32
N ALA A 76 2.49 2.49 0.45
CA ALA A 76 2.44 3.95 0.40
C ALA A 76 3.61 4.64 1.13
N VAL A 77 4.46 3.91 1.84
CA VAL A 77 5.61 4.48 2.58
C VAL A 77 6.52 5.35 1.69
N PRO A 78 6.88 4.97 0.44
CA PRO A 78 7.64 5.84 -0.45
C PRO A 78 6.94 7.16 -0.78
N VAL A 79 5.60 7.16 -0.85
CA VAL A 79 4.82 8.39 -1.08
C VAL A 79 4.95 9.33 0.12
N LEU A 80 4.93 8.81 1.35
CA LEU A 80 5.15 9.60 2.57
C LEU A 80 6.55 10.21 2.60
N TRP A 81 7.55 9.48 2.15
CA TRP A 81 8.92 9.98 2.03
C TRP A 81 8.98 11.16 1.06
N SER A 82 8.38 11.03 -0.12
CA SER A 82 8.35 12.11 -1.12
C SER A 82 7.61 13.35 -0.62
N VAL A 83 6.54 13.18 0.15
CA VAL A 83 5.84 14.30 0.79
C VAL A 83 6.74 14.99 1.82
N ALA A 84 7.52 14.22 2.61
CA ALA A 84 8.45 14.78 3.59
C ALA A 84 9.56 15.62 2.93
N ASP A 85 10.03 15.23 1.75
CA ASP A 85 11.03 15.99 1.00
C ASP A 85 10.50 17.33 0.45
N VAL A 86 9.19 17.46 0.25
CA VAL A 86 8.56 18.72 -0.19
C VAL A 86 8.52 19.76 0.93
N VAL A 87 8.46 19.35 2.20
CA VAL A 87 8.36 20.28 3.34
C VAL A 87 9.53 21.28 3.40
N PRO A 88 10.81 20.85 3.40
CA PRO A 88 11.93 21.79 3.44
C PRO A 88 11.98 22.67 2.19
N TYR A 89 11.55 22.17 1.03
CA TYR A 89 11.45 22.97 -0.18
C TYR A 89 10.44 24.12 -0.01
N VAL A 90 9.23 23.83 0.50
CA VAL A 90 8.19 24.84 0.76
C VAL A 90 8.66 25.88 1.80
N LEU A 91 9.37 25.43 2.84
CA LEU A 91 9.91 26.31 3.87
C LEU A 91 11.04 27.20 3.37
N GLY A 92 11.77 26.77 2.33
CA GLY A 92 12.85 27.54 1.70
C GLY A 92 12.38 28.61 0.71
N LEU A 93 11.09 28.62 0.33
CA LEU A 93 10.57 29.59 -0.62
C LEU A 93 10.39 30.98 0.04
N THR A 94 10.84 32.04 -0.68
CA THR A 94 10.63 33.43 -0.26
C THR A 94 9.19 33.85 -0.58
N GLN A 95 8.27 33.58 0.35
CA GLN A 95 6.85 33.84 0.18
C GLN A 95 6.21 34.30 1.51
N PRO A 96 5.01 34.93 1.48
CA PRO A 96 4.33 35.33 2.70
C PRO A 96 4.03 34.14 3.62
N THR A 97 4.19 34.32 4.93
CA THR A 97 4.02 33.27 5.95
C THR A 97 2.64 32.60 5.90
N TRP A 98 1.59 33.35 5.61
CA TRP A 98 0.23 32.81 5.48
C TRP A 98 0.12 31.82 4.31
N PHE A 99 0.82 32.10 3.20
CA PHE A 99 0.80 31.24 2.03
C PHE A 99 1.57 29.92 2.29
N THR A 100 2.70 30.01 2.99
CA THR A 100 3.44 28.83 3.47
C THR A 100 2.55 27.97 4.39
N ALA A 101 1.80 28.58 5.30
CA ALA A 101 0.88 27.87 6.18
C ALA A 101 -0.22 27.14 5.40
N VAL A 102 -0.81 27.79 4.39
CA VAL A 102 -1.80 27.15 3.51
C VAL A 102 -1.20 25.96 2.75
N GLN A 103 -0.02 26.11 2.17
CA GLN A 103 0.66 25.05 1.44
C GLN A 103 0.94 23.82 2.33
N LEU A 104 1.46 24.04 3.55
CA LEU A 104 1.71 22.95 4.49
C LEU A 104 0.41 22.28 4.95
N THR A 105 -0.65 23.05 5.15
CA THR A 105 -1.96 22.49 5.49
C THR A 105 -2.49 21.60 4.36
N VAL A 106 -2.42 22.07 3.12
CA VAL A 106 -2.82 21.27 1.94
C VAL A 106 -1.97 20.01 1.83
N LEU A 107 -0.66 20.11 2.05
CA LEU A 107 0.25 18.97 2.01
C LEU A 107 -0.12 17.92 3.07
N ILE A 108 -0.39 18.34 4.31
CA ILE A 108 -0.81 17.44 5.40
C ILE A 108 -2.15 16.76 5.06
N LEU A 109 -3.11 17.49 4.51
CA LEU A 109 -4.41 16.94 4.12
C LEU A 109 -4.30 16.01 2.88
N ALA A 110 -3.32 16.23 2.01
CA ALA A 110 -3.08 15.37 0.85
C ALA A 110 -2.56 13.97 1.26
N VAL A 111 -1.82 13.86 2.37
CA VAL A 111 -1.24 12.57 2.83
C VAL A 111 -2.30 11.47 2.97
N PRO A 112 -3.37 11.62 3.77
CA PRO A 112 -4.35 10.56 3.93
C PRO A 112 -5.09 10.25 2.61
N VAL A 113 -5.28 11.25 1.76
CA VAL A 113 -5.89 11.05 0.43
C VAL A 113 -4.99 10.20 -0.45
N LEU A 114 -3.70 10.51 -0.53
CA LEU A 114 -2.73 9.75 -1.31
C LEU A 114 -2.60 8.31 -0.81
N VAL A 115 -2.45 8.13 0.51
CA VAL A 115 -2.40 6.79 1.13
C VAL A 115 -3.69 6.03 0.85
N GLY A 116 -4.84 6.67 0.96
CA GLY A 116 -6.15 6.09 0.65
C GLY A 116 -6.25 5.65 -0.80
N LEU A 117 -5.79 6.45 -1.75
CA LEU A 117 -5.77 6.10 -3.19
C LEU A 117 -4.89 4.87 -3.44
N VAL A 118 -3.69 4.83 -2.90
CA VAL A 118 -2.79 3.66 -3.04
C VAL A 118 -3.41 2.42 -2.40
N ALA A 119 -4.06 2.57 -1.25
CA ALA A 119 -4.76 1.47 -0.58
C ALA A 119 -5.94 0.94 -1.40
N VAL A 120 -6.71 1.82 -2.05
CA VAL A 120 -7.82 1.42 -2.95
C VAL A 120 -7.28 0.68 -4.17
N VAL A 121 -6.23 1.19 -4.81
CA VAL A 121 -5.55 0.49 -5.92
C VAL A 121 -5.07 -0.89 -5.47
N GLY A 122 -4.47 -0.99 -4.29
CA GLY A 122 -4.06 -2.25 -3.68
C GLY A 122 -5.25 -3.20 -3.44
N ALA A 123 -6.38 -2.69 -2.96
CA ALA A 123 -7.59 -3.48 -2.74
C ALA A 123 -8.15 -4.05 -4.04
N LEU A 124 -8.22 -3.22 -5.10
CA LEU A 124 -8.70 -3.64 -6.42
C LEU A 124 -7.76 -4.69 -7.04
N ALA A 125 -6.45 -4.47 -6.98
CA ALA A 125 -5.46 -5.42 -7.46
C ALA A 125 -5.53 -6.76 -6.67
N GLY A 126 -5.68 -6.70 -5.34
CA GLY A 126 -5.84 -7.86 -4.49
C GLY A 126 -7.15 -8.62 -4.75
N LEU A 127 -8.23 -7.91 -5.11
CA LEU A 127 -9.51 -8.51 -5.52
C LEU A 127 -9.35 -9.27 -6.83
N ILE A 128 -8.69 -8.65 -7.83
CA ILE A 128 -8.40 -9.29 -9.12
C ILE A 128 -7.52 -10.53 -8.91
N GLY A 129 -6.47 -10.42 -8.09
CA GLY A 129 -5.60 -11.56 -7.73
C GLY A 129 -6.37 -12.70 -7.08
N GLY A 130 -7.28 -12.38 -6.15
CA GLY A 130 -8.17 -13.36 -5.51
C GLY A 130 -9.12 -14.05 -6.51
N TRP A 131 -9.69 -13.29 -7.43
CA TRP A 131 -10.56 -13.81 -8.49
C TRP A 131 -9.80 -14.73 -9.47
N LEU A 132 -8.57 -14.39 -9.82
CA LEU A 132 -7.70 -15.26 -10.62
C LEU A 132 -7.40 -16.58 -9.91
N ALA A 133 -7.21 -16.55 -8.59
CA ALA A 133 -7.00 -17.77 -7.79
C ALA A 133 -8.22 -18.70 -7.81
N GLU A 134 -9.43 -18.15 -7.80
CA GLU A 134 -10.67 -18.93 -7.89
C GLU A 134 -10.84 -19.58 -9.28
N ARG A 135 -10.51 -18.87 -10.34
CA ARG A 135 -10.60 -19.39 -11.72
C ARG A 135 -9.50 -20.40 -12.07
N GLY A 136 -8.37 -20.34 -11.39
CA GLY A 136 -7.26 -21.27 -11.61
C GLY A 136 -7.51 -22.71 -11.15
N GLY A 137 -8.75 -23.07 -10.81
CA GLY A 137 -9.20 -24.43 -10.61
C GLY A 137 -8.58 -25.16 -9.40
N HIS A 138 -8.10 -24.44 -8.40
CA HIS A 138 -7.79 -25.06 -7.12
C HIS A 138 -9.08 -25.15 -6.33
N PRO A 139 -9.66 -26.35 -6.15
CA PRO A 139 -10.80 -26.53 -5.27
C PRO A 139 -10.38 -26.00 -3.91
N GLN A 140 -11.20 -25.11 -3.35
CA GLN A 140 -11.16 -24.86 -1.91
C GLN A 140 -11.18 -26.25 -1.29
N SER A 141 -10.11 -26.61 -0.59
CA SER A 141 -10.16 -27.80 0.22
C SER A 141 -11.38 -27.63 1.11
N ALA A 142 -12.41 -28.38 0.83
CA ALA A 142 -13.57 -28.47 1.70
C ALA A 142 -13.05 -29.01 3.03
N VAL A 143 -12.56 -28.11 3.87
CA VAL A 143 -12.27 -28.40 5.25
C VAL A 143 -13.62 -28.41 5.93
N GLY A 144 -14.14 -29.57 6.12
CA GLY A 144 -15.28 -29.74 6.98
C GLY A 144 -16.37 -30.63 6.41
N SER A 145 -16.17 -31.82 6.52
CA SER A 145 -17.22 -32.76 6.89
C SER A 145 -16.67 -33.66 7.98
#